data_3e5a8651d9a4fa04fbda5ca505e65132
#
_entry.id   3e5a8651d9a4fa04fbda5ca505e65132
#
_cell.length_a   1.000
_cell.length_b   1.000
_cell.length_c   1.000
_cell.angle_alpha   90.00
_cell.angle_beta   90.00
_cell.angle_gamma   90.00
#
_symmetry.space_group_name_H-M   'P 1'
#
loop_
_entity.id
_entity.type
_entity.pdbx_description
1 polymer ?
#
loop_
_entity_poly.entity_id
_entity_poly.type
_entity_poly.pdbx_seq_one_letter_code
_entity_poly.pdbx_strand_id
1 'polypeptide(L)'
;MKKIHSSIIFGVLFFLFACSPKTFVVSPELAPANKETAALDPSFISLPINISYESLREAFERQMQGFFYVDDDFENNAKDNIKIKIRRTGSIAIVGHNEYVKITLPLYIWAEARWKACEICPAITKDIDFEPEVSFISRITFQPGYEIYTSTTVSNIAYKKDPGINMGPVTLNLKPLLQNAINESIRSTGPKIDETVRNELKIKPYMEKLWKAVQEPILIDSSYKTWIYLQPAEFQTSPLVMGQKGMTINTAIQTLLKIEFGDRPKTIKTNLPSLAVKESIPKNFKLDIPLSISFAEATNLLRNAFKDTTIEFSQGKKVKINDISIFGNGGWAFVKVACSGALNGTIYMKGKPALDFATATIQLQDFDYELNTKQALLKTASWILKSTIKNKAKEKLKYSVASDLENAKSSINNYLNNYKYEKLLEVKGKLTTLKISSLHLNDYEINVILKAEGQAQMNFLSLLL
;
A
#
# COMPACT_ATOMS: atom_id res chain seq x y z
N MET A 1 3.25 13.46 23.21
CA MET A 1 3.98 12.27 22.69
C MET A 1 4.97 11.63 23.68
N LYS A 2 5.46 12.29 24.71
CA LYS A 2 6.41 11.71 25.70
C LYS A 2 5.83 10.71 26.72
N LYS A 3 4.51 10.56 26.84
CA LYS A 3 3.87 9.73 27.90
C LYS A 3 3.53 8.28 27.49
N ILE A 4 3.42 7.97 26.21
CA ILE A 4 2.92 6.65 25.76
C ILE A 4 3.99 5.56 25.85
N HIS A 5 5.26 5.90 25.61
CA HIS A 5 6.36 4.91 25.56
C HIS A 5 6.88 4.46 26.95
N SER A 6 6.66 5.29 27.98
CA SER A 6 7.03 4.91 29.36
C SER A 6 6.15 3.78 29.90
N SER A 7 4.93 3.61 29.38
CA SER A 7 3.96 2.66 29.92
C SER A 7 4.24 1.20 29.53
N ILE A 8 4.77 0.93 28.32
CA ILE A 8 5.12 -0.44 27.89
C ILE A 8 6.30 -0.97 28.69
N ILE A 9 7.27 -0.11 28.99
CA ILE A 9 8.44 -0.44 29.80
C ILE A 9 8.07 -0.55 31.27
N PHE A 10 7.09 0.26 31.73
CA PHE A 10 6.63 0.26 33.10
C PHE A 10 5.91 -1.07 33.49
N GLY A 11 5.18 -1.68 32.54
CA GLY A 11 4.51 -2.99 32.77
C GLY A 11 5.50 -4.12 33.03
N VAL A 12 6.72 -4.08 32.51
CA VAL A 12 7.74 -5.11 32.69
C VAL A 12 8.48 -4.96 34.01
N LEU A 13 8.52 -3.78 34.61
CA LEU A 13 9.39 -3.48 35.75
C LEU A 13 8.71 -3.21 37.08
N PHE A 14 7.40 -3.13 37.13
CA PHE A 14 6.67 -3.11 38.40
C PHE A 14 6.79 -4.44 39.18
N PHE A 15 7.70 -5.31 38.68
CA PHE A 15 7.95 -6.67 39.10
C PHE A 15 8.68 -6.86 40.45
N LEU A 16 8.93 -5.80 41.19
CA LEU A 16 9.92 -5.91 42.29
C LEU A 16 9.35 -6.31 43.68
N PHE A 17 8.12 -6.85 43.77
CA PHE A 17 7.51 -6.98 45.07
C PHE A 17 6.75 -8.28 45.35
N ALA A 18 7.42 -9.42 45.53
CA ALA A 18 6.89 -10.50 46.36
C ALA A 18 7.76 -11.75 46.50
N CYS A 19 7.85 -12.34 47.64
CA CYS A 19 8.79 -13.35 48.06
C CYS A 19 8.22 -14.71 48.52
N SER A 20 8.96 -15.76 48.24
CA SER A 20 9.28 -16.88 49.14
C SER A 20 10.52 -17.62 48.66
N PRO A 21 11.43 -18.07 49.53
CA PRO A 21 12.73 -18.57 49.14
C PRO A 21 12.69 -20.04 48.73
N LYS A 22 13.03 -20.34 47.52
CA LYS A 22 13.63 -21.63 47.16
C LYS A 22 14.91 -21.31 46.41
N THR A 23 16.01 -21.84 46.88
CA THR A 23 17.37 -21.67 46.39
C THR A 23 17.46 -22.10 44.93
N PHE A 24 17.68 -21.12 44.07
CA PHE A 24 18.18 -21.36 42.73
C PHE A 24 19.52 -20.65 42.59
N VAL A 25 20.59 -21.42 42.67
CA VAL A 25 21.86 -21.00 42.14
C VAL A 25 21.78 -21.24 40.66
N VAL A 26 21.47 -20.23 39.89
CA VAL A 26 21.54 -20.34 38.43
C VAL A 26 22.08 -19.06 37.87
N SER A 27 23.38 -19.08 37.53
CA SER A 27 23.76 -18.56 36.27
C SER A 27 23.20 -19.56 35.27
N PRO A 28 22.17 -19.23 34.45
CA PRO A 28 21.67 -20.19 33.49
C PRO A 28 22.79 -20.46 32.52
N GLU A 29 23.35 -21.66 32.55
CA GLU A 29 24.16 -22.17 31.47
C GLU A 29 23.30 -22.05 30.21
N LEU A 30 23.84 -21.35 29.20
CA LEU A 30 23.17 -21.16 27.93
C LEU A 30 22.91 -22.54 27.32
N ALA A 31 21.66 -22.98 27.36
CA ALA A 31 21.23 -24.12 26.58
C ALA A 31 21.43 -23.81 25.10
N PRO A 32 21.78 -24.79 24.25
CA PRO A 32 21.93 -24.55 22.80
C PRO A 32 20.63 -24.00 22.25
N ALA A 33 20.75 -22.86 21.61
CA ALA A 33 19.62 -22.07 21.15
C ALA A 33 18.81 -22.78 20.09
N ASN A 34 17.54 -22.97 20.32
CA ASN A 34 16.59 -23.35 19.32
C ASN A 34 16.03 -22.07 18.67
N LYS A 35 16.45 -21.77 17.44
CA LYS A 35 15.98 -20.61 16.68
C LYS A 35 14.71 -21.01 15.91
N GLU A 36 13.63 -21.34 16.64
CA GLU A 36 12.32 -21.47 16.01
C GLU A 36 11.82 -20.09 15.63
N THR A 37 11.89 -19.77 14.35
CA THR A 37 11.20 -18.63 13.76
C THR A 37 9.80 -19.10 13.38
N ALA A 38 8.78 -18.46 13.92
CA ALA A 38 7.40 -18.70 13.49
C ALA A 38 7.29 -18.45 11.97
N ALA A 39 6.67 -19.40 11.27
CA ALA A 39 6.40 -19.22 9.84
C ALA A 39 5.44 -18.05 9.64
N LEU A 40 5.83 -17.10 8.79
CA LEU A 40 5.00 -15.96 8.43
C LEU A 40 4.13 -16.34 7.22
N ASP A 41 2.86 -16.01 7.28
CA ASP A 41 2.00 -16.07 6.10
C ASP A 41 2.48 -15.00 5.09
N PRO A 42 2.39 -15.28 3.77
CA PRO A 42 2.67 -14.26 2.77
C PRO A 42 1.78 -13.03 2.96
N SER A 43 2.40 -11.87 3.06
CA SER A 43 1.70 -10.60 3.16
C SER A 43 1.33 -10.06 1.79
N PHE A 44 0.12 -9.50 1.65
CA PHE A 44 -0.37 -8.90 0.42
C PHE A 44 -0.76 -7.45 0.66
N ILE A 45 -0.21 -6.56 -0.14
CA ILE A 45 -0.66 -5.17 -0.22
C ILE A 45 -1.52 -5.04 -1.47
N SER A 46 -2.84 -5.15 -1.31
CA SER A 46 -3.81 -4.99 -2.38
C SER A 46 -4.11 -3.51 -2.57
N LEU A 47 -3.93 -3.03 -3.79
CA LEU A 47 -4.06 -1.63 -4.14
C LEU A 47 -4.77 -1.49 -5.49
N PRO A 48 -6.11 -1.65 -5.55
CA PRO A 48 -6.88 -1.45 -6.78
C PRO A 48 -6.64 -0.05 -7.35
N ILE A 49 -6.42 0.01 -8.66
CA ILE A 49 -6.19 1.23 -9.42
C ILE A 49 -7.49 1.59 -10.13
N ASN A 50 -8.05 2.75 -9.81
CA ASN A 50 -9.26 3.25 -10.44
C ASN A 50 -8.92 4.35 -11.45
N ILE A 51 -9.45 4.23 -12.66
CA ILE A 51 -9.34 5.21 -13.74
C ILE A 51 -10.76 5.66 -14.09
N SER A 52 -11.09 6.92 -13.83
CA SER A 52 -12.42 7.43 -14.13
C SER A 52 -12.58 7.73 -15.63
N TYR A 53 -13.78 7.50 -16.19
CA TYR A 53 -14.06 7.91 -17.57
C TYR A 53 -14.02 9.42 -17.74
N GLU A 54 -14.28 10.16 -16.67
CA GLU A 54 -14.16 11.61 -16.65
C GLU A 54 -12.72 12.07 -16.91
N SER A 55 -11.75 11.49 -16.17
CA SER A 55 -10.34 11.81 -16.37
C SER A 55 -9.84 11.43 -17.77
N LEU A 56 -10.34 10.31 -18.32
CA LEU A 56 -10.05 9.92 -19.71
C LEU A 56 -10.65 10.91 -20.69
N ARG A 57 -11.91 11.31 -20.49
CA ARG A 57 -12.58 12.31 -21.32
C ARG A 57 -11.80 13.61 -21.37
N GLU A 58 -11.45 14.15 -20.22
CA GLU A 58 -10.68 15.39 -20.11
C GLU A 58 -9.33 15.29 -20.83
N ALA A 59 -8.64 14.15 -20.72
CA ALA A 59 -7.38 13.92 -21.38
C ALA A 59 -7.54 13.93 -22.92
N PHE A 60 -8.51 13.19 -23.45
CA PHE A 60 -8.80 13.20 -24.90
C PHE A 60 -9.25 14.58 -25.41
N GLU A 61 -10.09 15.28 -24.63
CA GLU A 61 -10.58 16.60 -25.02
C GLU A 61 -9.46 17.66 -25.07
N ARG A 62 -8.41 17.53 -24.24
CA ARG A 62 -7.22 18.41 -24.32
C ARG A 62 -6.45 18.23 -25.64
N GLN A 63 -6.37 17.00 -26.16
CA GLN A 63 -5.66 16.73 -27.41
C GLN A 63 -6.48 17.06 -28.66
N MET A 64 -7.82 17.06 -28.56
CA MET A 64 -8.72 17.30 -29.67
C MET A 64 -9.26 18.75 -29.67
N GLN A 65 -8.36 19.73 -29.64
CA GLN A 65 -8.69 21.14 -29.72
C GLN A 65 -8.55 21.65 -31.17
N GLY A 66 -9.49 22.51 -31.58
CA GLY A 66 -9.47 23.06 -32.97
C GLY A 66 -9.75 21.99 -34.03
N PHE A 67 -9.20 22.17 -35.20
CA PHE A 67 -9.20 21.16 -36.28
C PHE A 67 -8.05 20.16 -35.98
N PHE A 68 -8.38 18.98 -35.52
CA PHE A 68 -7.39 17.96 -35.23
C PHE A 68 -7.05 17.06 -36.42
N TYR A 69 -7.82 17.15 -37.50
CA TYR A 69 -7.53 16.56 -38.81
C TYR A 69 -7.76 17.60 -39.88
N VAL A 70 -6.75 17.80 -40.73
CA VAL A 70 -6.78 18.72 -41.86
C VAL A 70 -6.12 18.05 -43.07
N ASP A 71 -6.90 17.93 -44.12
CA ASP A 71 -6.48 17.49 -45.42
C ASP A 71 -6.85 18.60 -46.42
N ASP A 72 -5.87 19.35 -46.90
CA ASP A 72 -6.03 20.50 -47.80
C ASP A 72 -5.61 20.17 -49.23
N ASP A 73 -5.41 18.89 -49.58
CA ASP A 73 -4.91 18.48 -50.90
C ASP A 73 -5.90 17.54 -51.61
N PHE A 74 -6.27 17.87 -52.85
CA PHE A 74 -7.13 17.06 -53.70
C PHE A 74 -6.42 15.86 -54.35
N GLU A 75 -5.09 15.85 -54.37
CA GLU A 75 -4.29 14.87 -55.08
C GLU A 75 -3.73 13.76 -54.15
N ASN A 76 -3.88 13.93 -52.88
CA ASN A 76 -3.50 12.91 -51.91
C ASN A 76 -4.53 11.73 -51.86
N ASN A 77 -4.37 10.78 -50.98
CA ASN A 77 -5.30 9.66 -50.75
C ASN A 77 -5.75 8.95 -52.04
N ALA A 78 -4.82 8.64 -52.95
CA ALA A 78 -5.08 8.06 -54.24
C ALA A 78 -5.91 8.98 -55.19
N LYS A 79 -5.78 10.29 -55.07
CA LYS A 79 -6.48 11.34 -55.85
C LYS A 79 -7.99 11.27 -55.64
N ASP A 80 -8.42 11.22 -54.37
CA ASP A 80 -9.83 11.16 -54.01
C ASP A 80 -10.64 12.43 -54.39
N ASN A 81 -9.93 13.51 -54.78
CA ASN A 81 -10.51 14.80 -55.09
C ASN A 81 -11.33 15.44 -53.99
N ILE A 82 -10.98 15.16 -52.72
CA ILE A 82 -11.68 15.65 -51.53
C ILE A 82 -10.68 16.33 -50.59
N LYS A 83 -11.07 17.48 -50.04
CA LYS A 83 -10.43 18.11 -48.89
C LYS A 83 -11.31 17.94 -47.67
N ILE A 84 -10.74 17.67 -46.51
CA ILE A 84 -11.50 17.42 -45.29
C ILE A 84 -10.87 18.17 -44.12
N LYS A 85 -11.73 18.82 -43.31
CA LYS A 85 -11.32 19.39 -42.01
C LYS A 85 -12.26 18.86 -40.91
N ILE A 86 -11.70 18.32 -39.84
CA ILE A 86 -12.47 17.71 -38.77
C ILE A 86 -12.13 18.40 -37.47
N ARG A 87 -13.18 18.79 -36.74
CA ARG A 87 -13.08 19.26 -35.34
C ARG A 87 -14.18 18.66 -34.50
N ARG A 88 -13.97 18.67 -33.21
CA ARG A 88 -14.97 18.25 -32.21
C ARG A 88 -15.99 19.38 -31.98
N THR A 89 -17.27 19.02 -31.78
CA THR A 89 -18.35 19.99 -31.52
C THR A 89 -18.91 19.93 -30.11
N GLY A 90 -18.68 18.83 -29.36
CA GLY A 90 -19.24 18.63 -28.02
C GLY A 90 -18.34 17.76 -27.15
N SER A 91 -18.83 17.42 -25.94
CA SER A 91 -18.13 16.53 -25.03
C SER A 91 -18.06 15.11 -25.56
N ILE A 92 -16.93 14.46 -25.31
CA ILE A 92 -16.72 13.04 -25.62
C ILE A 92 -17.51 12.21 -24.60
N ALA A 93 -18.34 11.28 -25.08
CA ALA A 93 -18.99 10.30 -24.21
C ALA A 93 -18.15 9.03 -24.14
N ILE A 94 -17.85 8.57 -22.91
CA ILE A 94 -17.10 7.34 -22.66
C ILE A 94 -17.94 6.44 -21.77
N VAL A 95 -18.22 5.21 -22.23
CA VAL A 95 -19.04 4.23 -21.54
C VAL A 95 -18.34 2.89 -21.55
N GLY A 96 -18.17 2.29 -20.37
CA GLY A 96 -17.62 0.95 -20.24
C GLY A 96 -18.66 -0.14 -20.50
N HIS A 97 -18.23 -1.16 -21.19
CA HIS A 97 -18.90 -2.45 -21.37
C HIS A 97 -17.96 -3.54 -20.86
N ASN A 98 -18.46 -4.74 -20.60
CA ASN A 98 -17.68 -5.81 -19.94
C ASN A 98 -16.28 -6.04 -20.51
N GLU A 99 -16.09 -5.91 -21.83
CA GLU A 99 -14.84 -6.23 -22.52
C GLU A 99 -14.21 -5.04 -23.26
N TYR A 100 -14.90 -3.90 -23.34
CA TYR A 100 -14.45 -2.76 -24.12
C TYR A 100 -14.98 -1.44 -23.57
N VAL A 101 -14.35 -0.36 -23.98
CA VAL A 101 -14.84 0.99 -23.77
C VAL A 101 -15.43 1.51 -25.09
N LYS A 102 -16.67 2.00 -25.05
CA LYS A 102 -17.27 2.73 -26.16
C LYS A 102 -16.98 4.22 -26.00
N ILE A 103 -16.38 4.82 -27.02
CA ILE A 103 -16.07 6.24 -27.07
C ILE A 103 -16.91 6.86 -28.20
N THR A 104 -17.72 7.87 -27.90
CA THR A 104 -18.54 8.55 -28.88
C THR A 104 -18.10 10.01 -28.99
N LEU A 105 -17.73 10.41 -30.20
CA LEU A 105 -17.25 11.74 -30.53
C LEU A 105 -18.27 12.46 -31.42
N PRO A 106 -18.84 13.60 -30.97
CA PRO A 106 -19.57 14.50 -31.82
C PRO A 106 -18.60 15.34 -32.64
N LEU A 107 -18.68 15.26 -33.94
CA LEU A 107 -17.76 15.91 -34.86
C LEU A 107 -18.48 16.93 -35.75
N TYR A 108 -17.72 17.94 -36.18
CA TYR A 108 -18.01 18.77 -37.32
C TYR A 108 -17.00 18.42 -38.42
N ILE A 109 -17.50 18.10 -39.57
CA ILE A 109 -16.70 17.79 -40.76
C ILE A 109 -17.08 18.79 -41.83
N TRP A 110 -16.07 19.55 -42.30
CA TRP A 110 -16.14 20.28 -43.54
C TRP A 110 -15.41 19.50 -44.61
N ALA A 111 -16.06 19.34 -45.79
CA ALA A 111 -15.49 18.66 -46.91
C ALA A 111 -15.72 19.50 -48.18
N GLU A 112 -14.69 19.62 -49.02
CA GLU A 112 -14.77 20.21 -50.34
C GLU A 112 -14.45 19.13 -51.38
N ALA A 113 -15.42 18.81 -52.24
CA ALA A 113 -15.24 17.86 -53.33
C ALA A 113 -15.04 18.53 -54.65
N ARG A 114 -14.06 18.05 -55.44
CA ARG A 114 -13.77 18.49 -56.80
C ARG A 114 -14.26 17.41 -57.74
N TRP A 115 -15.07 17.81 -58.69
CA TRP A 115 -15.65 16.91 -59.69
C TRP A 115 -15.56 17.46 -61.08
N LYS A 116 -15.37 16.58 -62.08
CA LYS A 116 -15.40 16.90 -63.51
C LYS A 116 -16.49 16.05 -64.20
N ALA A 117 -17.36 16.70 -64.98
CA ALA A 117 -18.38 16.01 -65.73
C ALA A 117 -17.81 15.24 -66.95
N CYS A 118 -16.68 15.67 -67.49
CA CYS A 118 -15.91 15.03 -68.58
C CYS A 118 -14.42 15.44 -68.47
N GLU A 119 -13.52 14.78 -69.19
CA GLU A 119 -12.09 15.06 -69.14
C GLU A 119 -11.71 16.50 -69.54
N ILE A 120 -12.42 17.07 -70.47
CA ILE A 120 -12.22 18.43 -70.98
C ILE A 120 -13.11 19.48 -70.29
N CYS A 121 -14.02 19.04 -69.41
CA CYS A 121 -14.92 19.92 -68.66
C CYS A 121 -14.14 20.65 -67.56
N PRO A 122 -14.48 21.92 -67.22
CA PRO A 122 -13.93 22.58 -66.08
C PRO A 122 -14.30 21.82 -64.80
N ALA A 123 -13.36 21.76 -63.87
CA ALA A 123 -13.65 21.18 -62.57
C ALA A 123 -14.63 22.06 -61.78
N ILE A 124 -15.59 21.47 -61.16
CA ILE A 124 -16.54 22.13 -60.27
C ILE A 124 -16.17 21.71 -58.85
N THR A 125 -16.01 22.68 -57.98
CA THR A 125 -15.81 22.45 -56.55
C THR A 125 -17.08 22.80 -55.77
N LYS A 126 -17.42 22.00 -54.81
CA LYS A 126 -18.53 22.22 -53.86
C LYS A 126 -18.13 21.80 -52.51
N ASP A 127 -18.40 22.64 -51.54
CA ASP A 127 -18.20 22.34 -50.10
C ASP A 127 -19.52 21.94 -49.42
N ILE A 128 -19.42 21.17 -48.39
CA ILE A 128 -20.49 20.73 -47.52
C ILE A 128 -19.96 20.60 -46.10
N ASP A 129 -20.79 20.95 -45.12
CA ASP A 129 -20.54 20.68 -43.74
C ASP A 129 -21.64 19.81 -43.15
N PHE A 130 -21.28 18.98 -42.20
CA PHE A 130 -22.20 18.08 -41.48
C PHE A 130 -21.62 17.69 -40.12
N GLU A 131 -22.52 17.23 -39.25
CA GLU A 131 -22.21 16.87 -37.86
C GLU A 131 -22.54 15.41 -37.57
N PRO A 132 -21.61 14.48 -37.81
CA PRO A 132 -21.80 13.09 -37.43
C PRO A 132 -21.41 12.85 -35.98
N GLU A 133 -21.97 11.79 -35.41
CA GLU A 133 -21.48 11.16 -34.19
C GLU A 133 -20.73 9.87 -34.55
N VAL A 134 -19.45 9.81 -34.25
CA VAL A 134 -18.62 8.63 -34.52
C VAL A 134 -18.39 7.87 -33.22
N SER A 135 -18.75 6.59 -33.21
CA SER A 135 -18.53 5.70 -32.08
C SER A 135 -17.39 4.73 -32.37
N PHE A 136 -16.49 4.64 -31.40
CA PHE A 136 -15.39 3.68 -31.40
C PHE A 136 -15.58 2.66 -30.31
N ILE A 137 -15.09 1.45 -30.53
CA ILE A 137 -14.92 0.41 -29.53
C ILE A 137 -13.42 0.22 -29.33
N SER A 138 -12.94 0.39 -28.12
CA SER A 138 -11.55 0.16 -27.74
C SER A 138 -11.44 -0.97 -26.71
N ARG A 139 -10.71 -2.04 -27.05
CA ARG A 139 -10.34 -3.11 -26.12
C ARG A 139 -8.99 -2.80 -25.53
N ILE A 140 -8.88 -2.93 -24.21
CA ILE A 140 -7.66 -2.58 -23.47
C ILE A 140 -7.10 -3.85 -22.86
N THR A 141 -5.81 -4.10 -23.08
CA THR A 141 -5.09 -5.24 -22.51
C THR A 141 -3.79 -4.80 -21.86
N PHE A 142 -3.44 -5.44 -20.74
CA PHE A 142 -2.17 -5.26 -20.05
C PHE A 142 -1.25 -6.43 -20.39
N GLN A 143 0.01 -6.11 -20.68
CA GLN A 143 1.04 -7.09 -20.97
C GLN A 143 1.99 -7.27 -19.77
N PRO A 144 2.63 -8.45 -19.64
CA PRO A 144 3.59 -8.72 -18.55
C PRO A 144 4.74 -7.72 -18.44
N GLY A 145 5.06 -7.01 -19.53
CA GLY A 145 6.09 -5.97 -19.60
C GLY A 145 5.65 -4.58 -19.08
N TYR A 146 4.47 -4.47 -18.46
CA TYR A 146 3.85 -3.20 -18.05
C TYR A 146 3.50 -2.29 -19.21
N GLU A 147 3.11 -2.87 -20.33
CA GLU A 147 2.64 -2.14 -21.50
C GLU A 147 1.12 -2.22 -21.60
N ILE A 148 0.51 -1.12 -22.01
CA ILE A 148 -0.92 -1.05 -22.29
C ILE A 148 -1.09 -1.10 -23.79
N TYR A 149 -1.86 -2.07 -24.25
CA TYR A 149 -2.28 -2.18 -25.64
C TYR A 149 -3.76 -1.90 -25.75
N THR A 150 -4.11 -1.10 -26.74
CA THR A 150 -5.49 -0.88 -27.14
C THR A 150 -5.69 -1.42 -28.53
N SER A 151 -6.92 -1.85 -28.84
CA SER A 151 -7.37 -2.21 -30.18
C SER A 151 -8.66 -1.46 -30.43
N THR A 152 -8.53 -0.35 -31.15
CA THR A 152 -9.61 0.61 -31.38
C THR A 152 -10.15 0.47 -32.78
N THR A 153 -11.48 0.25 -32.88
CA THR A 153 -12.20 0.12 -34.15
C THR A 153 -13.41 1.01 -34.16
N VAL A 154 -13.81 1.48 -35.34
CA VAL A 154 -15.08 2.19 -35.52
C VAL A 154 -16.23 1.21 -35.42
N SER A 155 -17.20 1.55 -34.58
CA SER A 155 -18.41 0.72 -34.41
C SER A 155 -19.65 1.29 -35.11
N ASN A 156 -19.75 2.61 -35.17
CA ASN A 156 -20.89 3.28 -35.80
C ASN A 156 -20.56 4.72 -36.19
N ILE A 157 -21.21 5.19 -37.29
CA ILE A 157 -21.24 6.59 -37.69
C ILE A 157 -22.71 6.97 -37.87
N ALA A 158 -23.19 7.84 -37.00
CA ALA A 158 -24.57 8.33 -37.05
C ALA A 158 -24.57 9.76 -37.62
N TYR A 159 -25.35 9.99 -38.62
CA TYR A 159 -25.55 11.29 -39.23
C TYR A 159 -26.87 11.89 -38.75
N LYS A 160 -26.84 13.11 -38.20
CA LYS A 160 -28.07 13.85 -37.84
C LYS A 160 -28.86 14.31 -39.08
N LYS A 161 -28.13 14.56 -40.17
CA LYS A 161 -28.69 14.93 -41.48
C LYS A 161 -27.85 14.23 -42.54
N ASP A 162 -28.53 13.62 -43.51
CA ASP A 162 -27.84 12.93 -44.59
C ASP A 162 -27.02 13.95 -45.43
N PRO A 163 -25.71 13.69 -45.64
CA PRO A 163 -24.88 14.57 -46.45
C PRO A 163 -25.27 14.46 -47.92
N GLY A 164 -25.88 15.52 -48.46
CA GLY A 164 -26.27 15.61 -49.87
C GLY A 164 -26.01 17.00 -50.43
N ILE A 165 -25.54 17.07 -51.65
CA ILE A 165 -25.35 18.33 -52.39
C ILE A 165 -26.48 18.49 -53.38
N ASN A 166 -27.24 19.59 -53.29
CA ASN A 166 -28.24 19.96 -54.28
C ASN A 166 -27.54 20.57 -55.50
N MET A 167 -27.67 19.90 -56.64
CA MET A 167 -27.11 20.32 -57.94
C MET A 167 -28.24 20.75 -58.91
N GLY A 168 -29.22 21.51 -58.43
CA GLY A 168 -30.42 21.88 -59.15
C GLY A 168 -31.51 20.80 -59.02
N PRO A 169 -31.94 20.16 -60.14
CA PRO A 169 -33.01 19.16 -60.08
C PRO A 169 -32.55 17.81 -59.50
N VAL A 170 -31.21 17.64 -59.25
CA VAL A 170 -30.63 16.39 -58.72
C VAL A 170 -29.92 16.65 -57.38
N THR A 171 -30.25 15.87 -56.40
CA THR A 171 -29.49 15.84 -55.13
C THR A 171 -28.50 14.69 -55.20
N LEU A 172 -27.22 15.02 -55.21
CA LEU A 172 -26.14 14.03 -55.14
C LEU A 172 -25.99 13.57 -53.67
N ASN A 173 -26.29 12.30 -53.44
CA ASN A 173 -26.05 11.70 -52.10
C ASN A 173 -24.54 11.44 -51.96
N LEU A 174 -23.88 12.21 -51.11
CA LEU A 174 -22.46 12.06 -50.86
C LEU A 174 -22.14 10.99 -49.77
N LYS A 175 -23.16 10.42 -49.12
CA LYS A 175 -23.00 9.45 -48.08
C LYS A 175 -22.09 8.27 -48.46
N PRO A 176 -22.17 7.64 -49.63
CA PRO A 176 -21.27 6.58 -50.05
C PRO A 176 -19.81 7.05 -50.26
N LEU A 177 -19.60 8.23 -50.84
CA LEU A 177 -18.28 8.80 -51.12
C LEU A 177 -17.64 9.22 -49.78
N LEU A 178 -18.35 9.95 -48.95
CA LEU A 178 -17.91 10.38 -47.65
C LEU A 178 -17.71 9.19 -46.72
N GLN A 179 -18.53 8.17 -46.80
CA GLN A 179 -18.42 6.96 -45.99
C GLN A 179 -17.13 6.19 -46.30
N ASN A 180 -16.69 6.17 -47.55
CA ASN A 180 -15.40 5.58 -47.93
C ASN A 180 -14.22 6.44 -47.46
N ALA A 181 -14.22 7.75 -47.71
CA ALA A 181 -13.17 8.65 -47.23
C ALA A 181 -13.10 8.73 -45.71
N ILE A 182 -14.26 8.82 -45.05
CA ILE A 182 -14.35 8.78 -43.57
C ILE A 182 -13.93 7.42 -43.05
N ASN A 183 -14.36 6.33 -43.68
CA ASN A 183 -13.95 4.97 -43.23
C ASN A 183 -12.44 4.78 -43.40
N GLU A 184 -11.81 5.31 -44.46
CA GLU A 184 -10.34 5.26 -44.59
C GLU A 184 -9.63 6.14 -43.57
N SER A 185 -10.06 7.39 -43.39
CA SER A 185 -9.53 8.31 -42.40
C SER A 185 -9.73 7.76 -40.97
N ILE A 186 -10.90 7.21 -40.71
CA ILE A 186 -11.23 6.67 -39.38
C ILE A 186 -10.59 5.29 -39.17
N ARG A 187 -10.46 4.43 -40.19
CA ARG A 187 -9.69 3.18 -40.11
C ARG A 187 -8.23 3.44 -39.79
N SER A 188 -7.65 4.52 -40.31
CA SER A 188 -6.30 4.94 -39.95
C SER A 188 -6.22 5.59 -38.56
N THR A 189 -7.32 6.13 -38.05
CA THR A 189 -7.37 6.84 -36.75
C THR A 189 -7.34 5.85 -35.58
N GLY A 190 -8.01 4.69 -35.67
CA GLY A 190 -7.94 3.67 -34.64
C GLY A 190 -6.51 3.24 -34.31
N PRO A 191 -5.73 2.76 -35.28
CA PRO A 191 -4.30 2.47 -35.08
C PRO A 191 -3.48 3.64 -34.56
N LYS A 192 -3.75 4.88 -34.99
CA LYS A 192 -3.08 6.08 -34.47
C LYS A 192 -3.42 6.34 -33.00
N ILE A 193 -4.68 6.15 -32.61
CA ILE A 193 -5.09 6.20 -31.19
C ILE A 193 -4.34 5.15 -30.41
N ASP A 194 -4.29 3.91 -30.91
CA ASP A 194 -3.61 2.80 -30.25
C ASP A 194 -2.11 3.05 -30.11
N GLU A 195 -1.48 3.59 -31.12
CA GLU A 195 -0.07 4.01 -31.11
C GLU A 195 0.17 5.16 -30.12
N THR A 196 -0.71 6.17 -30.12
CA THR A 196 -0.64 7.29 -29.17
C THR A 196 -0.76 6.79 -27.74
N VAL A 197 -1.74 5.95 -27.44
CA VAL A 197 -1.91 5.34 -26.13
C VAL A 197 -0.65 4.59 -25.71
N ARG A 198 -0.06 3.79 -26.61
CA ARG A 198 1.17 3.04 -26.33
C ARG A 198 2.38 3.95 -26.08
N ASN A 199 2.50 5.05 -26.83
CA ASN A 199 3.64 5.95 -26.76
C ASN A 199 3.54 6.89 -25.55
N GLU A 200 2.36 7.34 -25.19
CA GLU A 200 2.12 8.31 -24.12
C GLU A 200 1.91 7.61 -22.75
N LEU A 201 1.24 6.46 -22.73
CA LEU A 201 0.98 5.71 -21.49
C LEU A 201 2.13 4.74 -21.14
N LYS A 202 3.35 5.25 -21.06
CA LYS A 202 4.52 4.48 -20.61
C LYS A 202 4.48 4.30 -19.10
N ILE A 203 3.71 3.34 -18.61
CA ILE A 203 3.58 3.12 -17.16
C ILE A 203 4.80 2.44 -16.52
N LYS A 204 5.59 1.68 -17.28
CA LYS A 204 6.74 0.93 -16.76
C LYS A 204 7.75 1.79 -15.97
N PRO A 205 8.21 2.97 -16.46
CA PRO A 205 9.13 3.82 -15.69
C PRO A 205 8.55 4.29 -14.35
N TYR A 206 7.24 4.54 -14.30
CA TYR A 206 6.55 4.92 -13.05
C TYR A 206 6.48 3.74 -12.08
N MET A 207 6.18 2.55 -12.61
CA MET A 207 6.17 1.32 -11.80
C MET A 207 7.55 0.98 -11.25
N GLU A 208 8.62 1.18 -12.02
CA GLU A 208 10.01 1.01 -11.55
C GLU A 208 10.36 2.00 -10.42
N LYS A 209 9.94 3.26 -10.53
CA LYS A 209 10.11 4.25 -9.45
C LYS A 209 9.34 3.86 -8.20
N LEU A 210 8.08 3.48 -8.34
CA LEU A 210 7.25 3.03 -7.23
C LEU A 210 7.83 1.77 -6.58
N TRP A 211 8.28 0.80 -7.39
CA TRP A 211 8.90 -0.42 -6.90
C TRP A 211 10.17 -0.16 -6.08
N LYS A 212 10.99 0.79 -6.51
CA LYS A 212 12.16 1.23 -5.75
C LYS A 212 11.75 1.96 -4.46
N ALA A 213 10.74 2.81 -4.54
CA ALA A 213 10.27 3.60 -3.41
C ALA A 213 9.66 2.74 -2.29
N VAL A 214 8.90 1.68 -2.61
CA VAL A 214 8.29 0.80 -1.61
C VAL A 214 9.32 -0.06 -0.86
N GLN A 215 10.55 -0.18 -1.37
CA GLN A 215 11.65 -0.90 -0.73
C GLN A 215 12.52 -0.01 0.17
N GLU A 216 12.25 1.30 0.21
CA GLU A 216 12.99 2.21 1.08
C GLU A 216 12.55 2.04 2.54
N PRO A 217 13.50 1.93 3.49
CA PRO A 217 13.18 1.93 4.89
C PRO A 217 12.55 3.25 5.34
N ILE A 218 11.43 3.15 6.04
CA ILE A 218 10.68 4.28 6.60
C ILE A 218 10.92 4.30 8.10
N LEU A 219 11.36 5.46 8.63
CA LEU A 219 11.51 5.68 10.07
C LEU A 219 10.12 5.94 10.67
N ILE A 220 9.60 4.99 11.46
CA ILE A 220 8.27 5.08 12.09
C ILE A 220 8.34 5.63 13.53
N ASP A 221 9.48 5.50 14.20
CA ASP A 221 9.74 6.08 15.52
C ASP A 221 11.18 6.54 15.63
N SER A 222 11.37 7.82 15.89
CA SER A 222 12.71 8.42 16.02
C SER A 222 13.35 8.19 17.39
N SER A 223 12.54 7.98 18.44
CA SER A 223 13.03 7.80 19.80
C SER A 223 13.73 6.45 19.99
N TYR A 224 13.18 5.43 19.35
CA TYR A 224 13.72 4.06 19.36
C TYR A 224 14.41 3.70 18.04
N LYS A 225 14.53 4.66 17.09
CA LYS A 225 15.07 4.42 15.75
C LYS A 225 14.45 3.19 15.11
N THR A 226 13.12 3.13 15.11
CA THR A 226 12.35 2.00 14.57
C THR A 226 12.09 2.20 13.08
N TRP A 227 12.58 1.28 12.27
CA TRP A 227 12.44 1.28 10.82
C TRP A 227 11.49 0.18 10.37
N ILE A 228 10.66 0.48 9.37
CA ILE A 228 9.83 -0.49 8.66
C ILE A 228 10.23 -0.49 7.19
N TYR A 229 10.33 -1.66 6.59
CA TYR A 229 10.57 -1.79 5.16
C TYR A 229 9.94 -3.05 4.58
N LEU A 230 9.72 -3.02 3.27
CA LEU A 230 9.13 -4.11 2.52
C LEU A 230 10.22 -4.84 1.72
N GLN A 231 10.08 -6.16 1.63
CA GLN A 231 10.82 -7.02 0.71
C GLN A 231 9.82 -7.60 -0.29
N PRO A 232 9.45 -6.83 -1.34
CA PRO A 232 8.48 -7.28 -2.31
C PRO A 232 9.05 -8.38 -3.19
N ALA A 233 8.21 -9.40 -3.46
CA ALA A 233 8.59 -10.58 -4.25
C ALA A 233 7.87 -10.62 -5.60
N GLU A 234 6.57 -10.31 -5.66
CA GLU A 234 5.75 -10.42 -6.85
C GLU A 234 4.81 -9.22 -6.97
N PHE A 235 4.62 -8.73 -8.19
CA PHE A 235 3.59 -7.76 -8.51
C PHE A 235 2.50 -8.46 -9.33
N GLN A 236 1.30 -8.51 -8.78
CA GLN A 236 0.15 -9.22 -9.34
C GLN A 236 -0.88 -8.24 -9.89
N THR A 237 -1.58 -8.63 -10.95
CA THR A 237 -2.71 -7.90 -11.51
C THR A 237 -3.83 -8.85 -11.92
N SER A 238 -5.09 -8.38 -11.85
CA SER A 238 -6.22 -9.04 -12.48
C SER A 238 -6.50 -8.45 -13.87
N PRO A 239 -7.32 -9.12 -14.69
CA PRO A 239 -7.94 -8.48 -15.83
C PRO A 239 -8.66 -7.20 -15.45
N LEU A 240 -8.72 -6.25 -16.39
CA LEU A 240 -9.39 -4.98 -16.22
C LEU A 240 -10.90 -5.18 -16.04
N VAL A 241 -11.46 -4.50 -15.04
CA VAL A 241 -12.91 -4.54 -14.77
C VAL A 241 -13.53 -3.21 -15.18
N MET A 242 -14.47 -3.24 -16.12
CA MET A 242 -15.21 -2.07 -16.56
C MET A 242 -16.42 -1.84 -15.64
N GLY A 243 -16.48 -0.64 -15.04
CA GLY A 243 -17.60 -0.19 -14.22
C GLY A 243 -18.45 0.86 -14.94
N GLN A 244 -19.45 1.41 -14.26
CA GLN A 244 -20.31 2.47 -14.82
C GLN A 244 -19.61 3.84 -14.93
N LYS A 245 -18.71 4.17 -14.01
CA LYS A 245 -18.05 5.49 -13.92
C LYS A 245 -16.56 5.47 -14.26
N GLY A 246 -16.01 4.29 -14.52
CA GLY A 246 -14.60 4.09 -14.77
C GLY A 246 -14.23 2.62 -14.82
N MET A 247 -12.94 2.36 -14.91
CA MET A 247 -12.36 1.03 -14.93
C MET A 247 -11.45 0.82 -13.72
N THR A 248 -11.37 -0.42 -13.26
CA THR A 248 -10.55 -0.82 -12.12
C THR A 248 -9.61 -1.94 -12.54
N ILE A 249 -8.35 -1.79 -12.17
CA ILE A 249 -7.34 -2.84 -12.25
C ILE A 249 -7.05 -3.24 -10.81
N ASN A 250 -7.37 -4.49 -10.43
CA ASN A 250 -6.95 -4.98 -9.14
C ASN A 250 -5.47 -5.33 -9.20
N THR A 251 -4.70 -4.79 -8.30
CA THR A 251 -3.27 -5.06 -8.18
C THR A 251 -2.93 -5.47 -6.76
N ALA A 252 -1.91 -6.29 -6.59
CA ALA A 252 -1.36 -6.63 -5.29
C ALA A 252 0.16 -6.82 -5.37
N ILE A 253 0.84 -6.44 -4.31
CA ILE A 253 2.24 -6.74 -4.08
C ILE A 253 2.30 -7.82 -3.02
N GLN A 254 2.87 -8.97 -3.37
CA GLN A 254 3.24 -9.97 -2.38
C GLN A 254 4.58 -9.57 -1.79
N THR A 255 4.66 -9.49 -0.45
CA THR A 255 5.82 -8.95 0.24
C THR A 255 6.03 -9.60 1.60
N LEU A 256 7.26 -9.55 2.08
CA LEU A 256 7.57 -9.67 3.49
C LEU A 256 7.78 -8.27 4.06
N LEU A 257 7.17 -8.03 5.21
CA LEU A 257 7.36 -6.79 5.95
C LEU A 257 8.34 -7.05 7.08
N LYS A 258 9.29 -6.14 7.29
CA LYS A 258 10.27 -6.22 8.36
C LYS A 258 10.30 -4.95 9.19
N ILE A 259 10.55 -5.11 10.48
CA ILE A 259 10.81 -4.01 11.40
C ILE A 259 12.20 -4.25 12.02
N GLU A 260 13.02 -3.20 12.01
CA GLU A 260 14.35 -3.20 12.63
C GLU A 260 14.53 -1.97 13.53
N PHE A 261 15.29 -2.14 14.60
CA PHE A 261 15.66 -1.08 15.54
C PHE A 261 17.11 -0.65 15.35
N GLY A 262 17.40 0.60 15.64
CA GLY A 262 18.75 1.13 15.56
C GLY A 262 19.04 1.93 14.30
N ASP A 263 20.19 1.69 13.67
CA ASP A 263 20.57 2.43 12.47
C ASP A 263 19.73 2.03 11.25
N ARG A 264 19.68 2.93 10.24
CA ARG A 264 18.89 2.67 9.02
C ARG A 264 19.31 1.35 8.36
N PRO A 265 18.37 0.40 8.14
CA PRO A 265 18.67 -0.87 7.52
C PRO A 265 19.23 -0.73 6.11
N LYS A 266 20.21 -1.57 5.78
CA LYS A 266 20.70 -1.72 4.40
C LYS A 266 19.79 -2.72 3.69
N THR A 267 18.87 -2.24 2.85
CA THR A 267 17.97 -3.11 2.06
C THR A 267 18.60 -3.51 0.74
N ILE A 268 18.40 -4.77 0.36
CA ILE A 268 18.76 -5.25 -0.98
C ILE A 268 17.57 -4.92 -1.88
N LYS A 269 17.77 -3.96 -2.80
CA LYS A 269 16.73 -3.57 -3.74
C LYS A 269 16.65 -4.55 -4.90
N THR A 270 15.45 -5.02 -5.17
CA THR A 270 15.15 -5.86 -6.33
C THR A 270 14.65 -5.00 -7.50
N ASN A 271 14.85 -5.47 -8.71
CA ASN A 271 14.25 -4.89 -9.89
C ASN A 271 12.76 -5.22 -9.95
N LEU A 272 11.99 -4.37 -10.64
CA LEU A 272 10.58 -4.61 -10.90
C LEU A 272 10.41 -5.97 -11.62
N PRO A 273 9.70 -6.95 -11.04
CA PRO A 273 9.46 -8.25 -11.69
C PRO A 273 8.50 -8.10 -12.86
N SER A 274 8.39 -9.12 -13.69
CA SER A 274 7.32 -9.19 -14.69
C SER A 274 5.95 -9.21 -14.00
N LEU A 275 4.97 -8.59 -14.64
CA LEU A 275 3.61 -8.52 -14.13
C LEU A 275 2.97 -9.92 -14.15
N ALA A 276 2.56 -10.41 -12.99
CA ALA A 276 1.87 -11.69 -12.86
C ALA A 276 0.36 -11.49 -12.99
N VAL A 277 -0.24 -11.95 -14.08
CA VAL A 277 -1.69 -11.89 -14.28
C VAL A 277 -2.34 -13.06 -13.56
N LYS A 278 -3.25 -12.77 -12.62
CA LYS A 278 -4.02 -13.73 -11.82
C LYS A 278 -5.50 -13.54 -12.11
N GLU A 279 -6.26 -14.62 -12.12
CA GLU A 279 -7.72 -14.54 -12.28
C GLU A 279 -8.40 -13.79 -11.13
N SER A 280 -7.87 -13.93 -9.94
CA SER A 280 -8.37 -13.28 -8.73
C SER A 280 -7.23 -12.74 -7.88
N ILE A 281 -7.43 -11.56 -7.36
CA ILE A 281 -6.50 -10.88 -6.43
C ILE A 281 -7.26 -10.54 -5.16
N PRO A 282 -6.66 -10.71 -3.97
CA PRO A 282 -7.29 -10.27 -2.72
C PRO A 282 -7.69 -8.80 -2.79
N LYS A 283 -8.92 -8.47 -2.39
CA LYS A 283 -9.40 -7.07 -2.38
C LYS A 283 -8.88 -6.29 -1.18
N ASN A 284 -8.54 -7.00 -0.12
CA ASN A 284 -8.05 -6.43 1.12
C ASN A 284 -6.55 -6.65 1.24
N PHE A 285 -5.84 -5.70 1.83
CA PHE A 285 -4.48 -5.98 2.26
C PHE A 285 -4.47 -6.81 3.54
N LYS A 286 -3.53 -7.71 3.62
CA LYS A 286 -3.26 -8.55 4.79
C LYS A 286 -1.76 -8.59 5.02
N LEU A 287 -1.32 -8.13 6.19
CA LEU A 287 0.09 -8.02 6.55
C LEU A 287 0.35 -8.76 7.85
N ASP A 288 1.31 -9.66 7.83
CA ASP A 288 1.95 -10.21 9.01
C ASP A 288 3.22 -9.40 9.27
N ILE A 289 3.24 -8.71 10.41
CA ILE A 289 4.29 -7.77 10.80
C ILE A 289 5.10 -8.41 11.91
N PRO A 290 6.26 -9.02 11.63
CA PRO A 290 7.12 -9.56 12.65
C PRO A 290 7.85 -8.43 13.38
N LEU A 291 7.87 -8.52 14.70
CA LEU A 291 8.54 -7.61 15.60
C LEU A 291 9.43 -8.45 16.51
N SER A 292 10.73 -8.26 16.40
CA SER A 292 11.71 -8.95 17.24
C SER A 292 12.51 -7.94 18.02
N ILE A 293 12.62 -8.16 19.34
CA ILE A 293 13.46 -7.34 20.22
C ILE A 293 14.45 -8.29 20.86
N SER A 294 15.75 -8.10 20.56
CA SER A 294 16.80 -8.87 21.22
C SER A 294 16.84 -8.57 22.71
N PHE A 295 17.22 -9.56 23.53
CA PHE A 295 17.40 -9.31 24.97
C PHE A 295 18.50 -8.28 25.27
N ALA A 296 19.46 -8.12 24.39
CA ALA A 296 20.46 -7.05 24.50
C ALA A 296 19.82 -5.66 24.36
N GLU A 297 18.97 -5.45 23.34
CA GLU A 297 18.21 -4.20 23.14
C GLU A 297 17.22 -3.97 24.28
N ALA A 298 16.44 -5.00 24.67
CA ALA A 298 15.55 -4.93 25.82
C ALA A 298 16.32 -4.54 27.10
N THR A 299 17.51 -5.08 27.32
CA THR A 299 18.40 -4.69 28.44
C THR A 299 18.77 -3.21 28.38
N ASN A 300 19.15 -2.71 27.20
CA ASN A 300 19.49 -1.29 27.05
C ASN A 300 18.30 -0.37 27.32
N LEU A 301 17.12 -0.74 26.86
CA LEU A 301 15.87 -0.02 27.17
C LEU A 301 15.58 0.01 28.65
N LEU A 302 15.72 -1.14 29.33
CA LEU A 302 15.53 -1.25 30.77
C LEU A 302 16.56 -0.42 31.55
N ARG A 303 17.82 -0.45 31.18
CA ARG A 303 18.87 0.39 31.78
C ARG A 303 18.55 1.87 31.66
N ASN A 304 18.17 2.32 30.47
CA ASN A 304 17.80 3.72 30.23
C ASN A 304 16.62 4.19 31.09
N ALA A 305 15.67 3.29 31.38
CA ALA A 305 14.49 3.63 32.15
C ALA A 305 14.72 3.56 33.68
N PHE A 306 15.56 2.66 34.16
CA PHE A 306 15.56 2.26 35.58
C PHE A 306 16.90 2.30 36.27
N LYS A 307 18.02 2.28 35.57
CA LYS A 307 19.33 2.42 36.20
C LYS A 307 19.41 3.72 36.99
N ASP A 308 19.96 3.62 38.21
CA ASP A 308 20.09 4.71 39.18
C ASP A 308 18.75 5.25 39.75
N THR A 309 17.61 4.63 39.43
CA THR A 309 16.32 4.95 40.07
C THR A 309 16.25 4.35 41.48
N THR A 310 15.48 5.00 42.36
CA THR A 310 15.20 4.51 43.70
C THR A 310 13.75 4.16 43.84
N ILE A 311 13.49 2.93 44.29
CA ILE A 311 12.13 2.42 44.56
C ILE A 311 11.89 2.43 46.08
N GLU A 312 10.79 3.04 46.49
CA GLU A 312 10.36 3.09 47.86
C GLU A 312 9.37 1.96 48.15
N PHE A 313 9.67 1.22 49.19
CA PHE A 313 8.89 0.09 49.68
C PHE A 313 8.11 0.44 50.94
N SER A 314 7.22 -0.45 51.37
CA SER A 314 6.51 -0.30 52.65
C SER A 314 7.50 -0.02 53.80
N GLN A 315 7.06 0.78 54.77
CA GLN A 315 7.87 1.20 55.95
C GLN A 315 9.03 2.11 55.59
N GLY A 316 8.94 2.90 54.46
CA GLY A 316 9.99 3.86 54.10
C GLY A 316 11.32 3.24 53.65
N LYS A 317 11.34 1.94 53.32
CA LYS A 317 12.51 1.26 52.85
C LYS A 317 12.83 1.65 51.41
N LYS A 318 14.04 2.14 51.11
CA LYS A 318 14.47 2.59 49.77
C LYS A 318 15.53 1.64 49.22
N VAL A 319 15.26 1.20 47.96
CA VAL A 319 16.19 0.34 47.21
C VAL A 319 16.58 1.07 45.92
N LYS A 320 17.87 1.27 45.73
CA LYS A 320 18.40 1.85 44.48
C LYS A 320 18.71 0.72 43.50
N ILE A 321 18.30 0.88 42.24
CA ILE A 321 18.66 0.00 41.13
C ILE A 321 20.02 0.46 40.57
N ASN A 322 21.06 -0.37 40.71
CA ASN A 322 22.38 -0.08 40.20
C ASN A 322 22.57 -0.57 38.77
N ASP A 323 22.00 -1.71 38.45
CA ASP A 323 21.96 -2.26 37.07
C ASP A 323 20.79 -3.19 36.89
N ILE A 324 20.35 -3.37 35.62
CA ILE A 324 19.29 -4.25 35.25
C ILE A 324 19.57 -4.90 33.91
N SER A 325 19.25 -6.19 33.77
CA SER A 325 19.35 -6.92 32.51
C SER A 325 18.25 -7.95 32.39
N ILE A 326 17.88 -8.27 31.15
CA ILE A 326 16.92 -9.30 30.81
C ILE A 326 17.56 -10.30 29.86
N PHE A 327 17.22 -11.58 30.01
CA PHE A 327 17.68 -12.66 29.14
C PHE A 327 16.63 -13.77 29.08
N GLY A 328 16.67 -14.59 28.02
CA GLY A 328 15.81 -15.73 27.81
C GLY A 328 16.54 -17.05 28.07
N ASN A 329 15.81 -18.05 28.52
CA ASN A 329 16.29 -19.43 28.55
C ASN A 329 15.08 -20.38 28.57
N GLY A 330 15.00 -21.34 27.63
CA GLY A 330 13.99 -22.39 27.62
C GLY A 330 12.55 -21.87 27.60
N GLY A 331 12.27 -20.76 26.92
CA GLY A 331 10.96 -20.11 26.86
C GLY A 331 10.59 -19.29 28.09
N TRP A 332 11.54 -19.02 29.00
CA TRP A 332 11.39 -18.16 30.16
C TRP A 332 12.12 -16.84 29.95
N ALA A 333 11.52 -15.74 30.38
CA ALA A 333 12.21 -14.47 30.57
C ALA A 333 12.75 -14.38 32.00
N PHE A 334 14.01 -14.02 32.11
CA PHE A 334 14.72 -13.75 33.36
C PHE A 334 15.13 -12.29 33.42
N VAL A 335 14.84 -11.62 34.52
CA VAL A 335 15.30 -10.26 34.78
C VAL A 335 16.23 -10.27 36.00
N LYS A 336 17.43 -9.76 35.83
CA LYS A 336 18.45 -9.61 36.88
C LYS A 336 18.54 -8.15 37.26
N VAL A 337 18.36 -7.84 38.56
CA VAL A 337 18.44 -6.47 39.08
C VAL A 337 19.47 -6.41 40.20
N ALA A 338 20.53 -5.64 39.98
CA ALA A 338 21.51 -5.36 41.03
C ALA A 338 21.03 -4.15 41.84
N CYS A 339 20.98 -4.29 43.15
CA CYS A 339 20.40 -3.32 44.08
C CYS A 339 21.37 -2.92 45.19
N SER A 340 21.12 -1.72 45.74
CA SER A 340 21.76 -1.21 46.98
C SER A 340 20.73 -0.44 47.82
N GLY A 341 21.11 -0.16 49.10
CA GLY A 341 20.27 0.54 50.05
C GLY A 341 19.61 -0.43 51.05
N ALA A 342 18.32 -0.40 51.24
CA ALA A 342 17.61 -1.32 52.11
C ALA A 342 17.79 -2.81 51.75
N LEU A 343 18.14 -3.08 50.49
CA LEU A 343 18.58 -4.35 49.95
C LEU A 343 19.88 -4.20 49.18
N ASN A 344 20.93 -4.88 49.66
CA ASN A 344 22.22 -4.95 48.95
C ASN A 344 22.39 -6.35 48.36
N GLY A 345 22.35 -6.47 47.05
CA GLY A 345 22.44 -7.77 46.37
C GLY A 345 21.80 -7.77 44.98
N THR A 346 21.44 -8.97 44.54
CA THR A 346 20.81 -9.17 43.23
C THR A 346 19.48 -9.87 43.42
N ILE A 347 18.47 -9.38 42.69
CA ILE A 347 17.16 -10.01 42.59
C ILE A 347 17.13 -10.67 41.18
N TYR A 348 16.77 -11.94 41.16
CA TYR A 348 16.45 -12.66 39.91
C TYR A 348 14.95 -12.92 39.89
N MET A 349 14.33 -12.54 38.78
CA MET A 349 12.92 -12.77 38.53
C MET A 349 12.78 -13.60 37.26
N LYS A 350 11.79 -14.49 37.22
CA LYS A 350 11.46 -15.26 36.02
C LYS A 350 9.95 -15.32 35.81
N GLY A 351 9.57 -15.44 34.55
CA GLY A 351 8.19 -15.63 34.16
C GLY A 351 8.07 -15.96 32.69
N LYS A 352 6.93 -16.47 32.26
CA LYS A 352 6.58 -16.71 30.87
C LYS A 352 5.60 -15.63 30.42
N PRO A 353 6.00 -14.72 29.50
CA PRO A 353 5.04 -13.81 28.91
C PRO A 353 3.98 -14.59 28.12
N ALA A 354 2.73 -14.24 28.35
CA ALA A 354 1.59 -14.81 27.65
C ALA A 354 0.63 -13.68 27.23
N LEU A 355 -0.02 -13.85 26.10
CA LEU A 355 -1.00 -12.92 25.59
C LEU A 355 -2.41 -13.48 25.79
N ASP A 356 -3.25 -12.70 26.44
CA ASP A 356 -4.69 -12.89 26.38
C ASP A 356 -5.23 -12.21 25.12
N PHE A 357 -5.58 -13.00 24.11
CA PHE A 357 -6.05 -12.49 22.82
C PHE A 357 -7.39 -11.77 22.91
N ALA A 358 -8.24 -12.12 23.88
CA ALA A 358 -9.57 -11.52 24.02
C ALA A 358 -9.49 -10.07 24.52
N THR A 359 -8.57 -9.81 25.42
CA THR A 359 -8.39 -8.49 26.07
C THR A 359 -7.19 -7.72 25.55
N ALA A 360 -6.42 -8.29 24.61
CA ALA A 360 -5.14 -7.79 24.16
C ALA A 360 -4.21 -7.45 25.35
N THR A 361 -4.16 -8.35 26.33
CA THR A 361 -3.43 -8.13 27.58
C THR A 361 -2.23 -9.07 27.66
N ILE A 362 -1.03 -8.50 27.75
CA ILE A 362 0.20 -9.23 28.06
C ILE A 362 0.24 -9.45 29.58
N GLN A 363 0.42 -10.69 29.99
CA GLN A 363 0.55 -11.07 31.38
C GLN A 363 1.70 -12.05 31.57
N LEU A 364 2.22 -12.14 32.78
CA LEU A 364 3.20 -13.18 33.13
C LEU A 364 2.54 -14.36 33.78
N GLN A 365 2.77 -15.51 33.20
CA GLN A 365 2.49 -16.80 33.78
C GLN A 365 3.71 -17.32 34.53
N ASP A 366 3.48 -18.20 35.52
CA ASP A 366 4.53 -18.91 36.29
C ASP A 366 5.58 -17.96 36.91
N PHE A 367 5.14 -16.75 37.33
CA PHE A 367 6.04 -15.76 37.91
C PHE A 367 6.64 -16.27 39.22
N ASP A 368 7.99 -16.17 39.31
CA ASP A 368 8.77 -16.45 40.51
C ASP A 368 9.97 -15.54 40.63
N TYR A 369 10.60 -15.43 41.77
CA TYR A 369 11.81 -14.64 41.97
C TYR A 369 12.69 -15.18 43.09
N GLU A 370 13.94 -14.80 43.09
CA GLU A 370 14.98 -15.19 44.04
C GLU A 370 15.82 -13.99 44.43
N LEU A 371 16.22 -13.97 45.71
CA LEU A 371 17.13 -12.97 46.26
C LEU A 371 18.51 -13.57 46.49
N ASN A 372 19.53 -13.00 45.84
CA ASN A 372 20.93 -13.29 46.15
C ASN A 372 21.51 -12.11 46.93
N THR A 373 21.56 -12.23 48.25
CA THR A 373 22.09 -11.20 49.14
C THR A 373 22.92 -11.85 50.25
N LYS A 374 23.97 -11.16 50.64
CA LYS A 374 24.82 -11.55 51.79
C LYS A 374 24.16 -11.22 53.13
N GLN A 375 23.09 -10.42 53.14
CA GLN A 375 22.39 -10.01 54.35
C GLN A 375 21.37 -11.08 54.77
N ALA A 376 21.77 -12.00 55.68
CA ALA A 376 20.93 -13.10 56.11
C ALA A 376 19.58 -12.65 56.73
N LEU A 377 19.55 -11.50 57.41
CA LEU A 377 18.34 -10.91 58.00
C LEU A 377 17.30 -10.44 56.98
N LEU A 378 17.71 -10.15 55.74
CA LEU A 378 16.73 -9.75 54.69
C LEU A 378 15.97 -10.94 54.12
N LYS A 379 16.51 -12.17 54.23
CA LYS A 379 15.81 -13.36 53.74
C LYS A 379 14.55 -13.68 54.57
N THR A 380 14.45 -13.14 55.78
CA THR A 380 13.33 -13.29 56.70
C THR A 380 12.52 -12.01 56.90
N ALA A 381 12.91 -10.90 56.25
CA ALA A 381 12.24 -9.61 56.40
C ALA A 381 10.79 -9.67 55.91
N SER A 382 9.83 -9.37 56.75
CA SER A 382 8.40 -9.51 56.50
C SER A 382 7.88 -8.64 55.37
N TRP A 383 8.58 -7.55 55.03
CA TRP A 383 8.20 -6.63 53.94
C TRP A 383 8.59 -7.16 52.54
N ILE A 384 9.51 -8.18 52.50
CA ILE A 384 9.90 -8.87 51.27
C ILE A 384 9.13 -10.18 51.06
N LEU A 385 8.61 -10.80 52.15
CA LEU A 385 8.27 -12.22 52.19
C LEU A 385 6.78 -12.57 52.12
N LYS A 386 5.87 -11.62 51.93
CA LYS A 386 4.44 -11.94 51.97
C LYS A 386 3.89 -12.42 50.64
N SER A 387 3.24 -13.60 50.64
CA SER A 387 2.49 -14.17 49.51
C SER A 387 1.46 -13.21 48.92
N THR A 388 0.91 -12.31 49.74
CA THR A 388 0.00 -11.21 49.34
C THR A 388 0.65 -10.24 48.33
N ILE A 389 1.95 -10.02 48.45
CA ILE A 389 2.68 -9.17 47.52
C ILE A 389 2.87 -9.88 46.16
N LYS A 390 3.12 -11.21 46.18
CA LYS A 390 3.19 -12.00 44.95
C LYS A 390 1.88 -11.94 44.16
N ASN A 391 0.75 -11.99 44.82
CA ASN A 391 -0.57 -11.92 44.18
C ASN A 391 -0.87 -10.51 43.66
N LYS A 392 -0.59 -9.45 44.44
CA LYS A 392 -0.73 -8.07 44.00
C LYS A 392 0.26 -7.71 42.86
N ALA A 393 1.46 -8.27 42.89
CA ALA A 393 2.39 -8.12 41.79
C ALA A 393 1.84 -8.76 40.51
N LYS A 394 1.36 -10.01 40.57
CA LYS A 394 0.75 -10.70 39.43
C LYS A 394 -0.39 -9.90 38.79
N GLU A 395 -1.22 -9.22 39.60
CA GLU A 395 -2.29 -8.36 39.07
C GLU A 395 -1.75 -7.10 38.37
N LYS A 396 -0.68 -6.52 38.89
CA LYS A 396 -0.01 -5.34 38.29
C LYS A 396 0.89 -5.68 37.11
N LEU A 397 1.19 -6.95 36.88
CA LEU A 397 1.98 -7.48 35.78
C LEU A 397 1.15 -7.73 34.51
N LYS A 398 -0.08 -7.25 34.50
CA LYS A 398 -0.94 -7.25 33.31
C LYS A 398 -0.81 -5.90 32.63
N TYR A 399 -0.46 -5.93 31.36
CA TYR A 399 -0.40 -4.74 30.53
C TYR A 399 -1.33 -4.90 29.33
N SER A 400 -2.37 -4.05 29.25
CA SER A 400 -3.24 -4.02 28.10
C SER A 400 -2.61 -3.18 27.01
N VAL A 401 -2.38 -3.78 25.86
CA VAL A 401 -1.89 -3.09 24.65
C VAL A 401 -3.04 -2.59 23.75
N ALA A 402 -4.29 -2.75 24.19
CA ALA A 402 -5.47 -2.42 23.40
C ALA A 402 -5.48 -0.94 22.96
N SER A 403 -5.21 -0.02 23.91
CA SER A 403 -5.15 1.41 23.61
C SER A 403 -4.00 1.78 22.67
N ASP A 404 -2.86 1.12 22.80
CA ASP A 404 -1.69 1.38 21.95
C ASP A 404 -1.97 0.91 20.51
N LEU A 405 -2.62 -0.26 20.35
CA LEU A 405 -3.04 -0.78 19.05
C LEU A 405 -4.08 0.14 18.40
N GLU A 406 -5.07 0.65 19.13
CA GLU A 406 -6.07 1.59 18.58
C GLU A 406 -5.44 2.94 18.22
N ASN A 407 -4.50 3.45 19.01
CA ASN A 407 -3.76 4.68 18.68
C ASN A 407 -2.89 4.48 17.42
N ALA A 408 -2.20 3.35 17.31
CA ALA A 408 -1.42 3.00 16.11
C ALA A 408 -2.32 2.88 14.88
N LYS A 409 -3.46 2.20 15.01
CA LYS A 409 -4.46 2.06 13.94
C LYS A 409 -5.01 3.41 13.49
N SER A 410 -5.30 4.32 14.42
CA SER A 410 -5.76 5.68 14.12
C SER A 410 -4.69 6.48 13.37
N SER A 411 -3.44 6.40 13.79
CA SER A 411 -2.30 7.07 13.14
C SER A 411 -2.08 6.54 11.72
N ILE A 412 -2.15 5.22 11.52
CA ILE A 412 -2.04 4.61 10.20
C ILE A 412 -3.19 5.05 9.29
N ASN A 413 -4.43 5.07 9.80
CA ASN A 413 -5.59 5.53 9.04
C ASN A 413 -5.46 6.99 8.62
N ASN A 414 -4.96 7.87 9.48
CA ASN A 414 -4.68 9.25 9.13
C ASN A 414 -3.62 9.36 8.04
N TYR A 415 -2.57 8.55 8.10
CA TYR A 415 -1.54 8.52 7.06
C TYR A 415 -2.09 8.02 5.73
N LEU A 416 -2.82 6.90 5.71
CA LEU A 416 -3.41 6.32 4.50
C LEU A 416 -4.36 7.28 3.78
N ASN A 417 -5.13 8.09 4.52
CA ASN A 417 -6.11 9.01 3.94
C ASN A 417 -5.50 10.36 3.49
N ASN A 418 -4.25 10.64 3.83
CA ASN A 418 -3.56 11.87 3.46
C ASN A 418 -2.38 11.66 2.51
N TYR A 419 -2.15 10.41 2.07
CA TYR A 419 -1.03 10.11 1.19
C TYR A 419 -1.36 10.48 -0.25
N LYS A 420 -0.57 11.42 -0.79
CA LYS A 420 -0.59 11.81 -2.21
C LYS A 420 0.82 11.67 -2.76
N TYR A 421 0.94 11.06 -3.92
CA TYR A 421 2.19 11.00 -4.64
C TYR A 421 2.14 12.01 -5.78
N GLU A 422 2.87 13.12 -5.62
CA GLU A 422 2.85 14.27 -6.51
C GLU A 422 1.39 14.75 -6.77
N LYS A 423 1.08 15.17 -8.00
CA LYS A 423 -0.29 15.49 -8.45
C LYS A 423 -0.94 14.35 -9.24
N LEU A 424 -0.30 13.17 -9.23
CA LEU A 424 -0.66 12.05 -10.11
C LEU A 424 -1.65 11.10 -9.46
N LEU A 425 -1.46 10.79 -8.19
CA LEU A 425 -2.31 9.81 -7.51
C LEU A 425 -2.51 10.14 -6.04
N GLU A 426 -3.65 9.67 -5.53
CA GLU A 426 -3.95 9.64 -4.11
C GLU A 426 -4.23 8.21 -3.67
N VAL A 427 -3.84 7.90 -2.43
CA VAL A 427 -4.21 6.65 -1.78
C VAL A 427 -5.30 6.97 -0.77
N LYS A 428 -6.36 6.17 -0.78
CA LYS A 428 -7.40 6.16 0.25
C LYS A 428 -7.49 4.77 0.84
N GLY A 429 -7.46 4.68 2.16
CA GLY A 429 -7.48 3.39 2.81
C GLY A 429 -8.02 3.42 4.22
N LYS A 430 -8.37 2.23 4.70
CA LYS A 430 -8.84 2.01 6.07
C LYS A 430 -8.25 0.72 6.61
N LEU A 431 -7.40 0.85 7.63
CA LEU A 431 -6.98 -0.27 8.46
C LEU A 431 -8.15 -0.64 9.38
N THR A 432 -8.70 -1.83 9.19
CA THR A 432 -9.87 -2.31 9.96
C THR A 432 -9.44 -3.07 11.21
N THR A 433 -8.39 -3.89 11.08
CA THR A 433 -7.87 -4.74 12.15
C THR A 433 -6.39 -4.49 12.35
N LEU A 434 -5.99 -4.31 13.61
CA LEU A 434 -4.60 -4.39 14.05
C LEU A 434 -4.57 -5.13 15.38
N LYS A 435 -3.95 -6.30 15.41
CA LYS A 435 -3.91 -7.15 16.61
C LYS A 435 -2.61 -7.93 16.70
N ILE A 436 -2.19 -8.27 17.92
CA ILE A 436 -1.15 -9.26 18.13
C ILE A 436 -1.72 -10.63 17.81
N SER A 437 -1.04 -11.40 16.98
CA SER A 437 -1.44 -12.78 16.64
C SER A 437 -0.60 -13.83 17.32
N SER A 438 0.65 -13.50 17.68
CA SER A 438 1.51 -14.40 18.46
C SER A 438 2.53 -13.64 19.28
N LEU A 439 2.97 -14.26 20.37
CA LEU A 439 4.03 -13.81 21.25
C LEU A 439 4.87 -15.03 21.62
N HIS A 440 6.12 -15.04 21.24
CA HIS A 440 7.05 -16.14 21.53
C HIS A 440 8.36 -15.60 22.09
N LEU A 441 8.98 -16.40 22.94
CA LEU A 441 10.32 -16.18 23.43
C LEU A 441 11.23 -17.29 22.92
N ASN A 442 12.39 -16.92 22.44
CA ASN A 442 13.51 -17.83 22.31
C ASN A 442 14.65 -17.36 23.25
N ASP A 443 15.81 -17.99 23.19
CA ASP A 443 16.90 -17.67 24.10
C ASP A 443 17.62 -16.33 23.76
N TYR A 444 17.28 -15.68 22.65
CA TYR A 444 17.93 -14.44 22.18
C TYR A 444 17.00 -13.25 22.13
N GLU A 445 15.70 -13.47 21.91
CA GLU A 445 14.77 -12.39 21.56
C GLU A 445 13.32 -12.69 21.96
N ILE A 446 12.56 -11.63 22.05
CA ILE A 446 11.09 -11.62 22.18
C ILE A 446 10.52 -11.39 20.79
N ASN A 447 9.74 -12.34 20.29
CA ASN A 447 9.11 -12.28 18.97
C ASN A 447 7.60 -12.06 19.12
N VAL A 448 7.11 -11.04 18.42
CA VAL A 448 5.70 -10.69 18.33
C VAL A 448 5.31 -10.64 16.86
N ILE A 449 4.17 -11.24 16.48
CA ILE A 449 3.60 -11.04 15.15
C ILE A 449 2.32 -10.22 15.31
N LEU A 450 2.29 -9.06 14.64
CA LEU A 450 1.08 -8.28 14.49
C LEU A 450 0.39 -8.66 13.17
N LYS A 451 -0.94 -8.79 13.19
CA LYS A 451 -1.76 -8.90 11.98
C LYS A 451 -2.47 -7.59 11.73
N ALA A 452 -2.28 -7.05 10.52
CA ALA A 452 -2.95 -5.86 10.05
C ALA A 452 -3.78 -6.19 8.80
N GLU A 453 -5.06 -5.86 8.83
CA GLU A 453 -5.97 -6.09 7.71
C GLU A 453 -6.77 -4.83 7.42
N GLY A 454 -7.03 -4.55 6.14
CA GLY A 454 -7.77 -3.38 5.74
C GLY A 454 -7.96 -3.31 4.24
N GLN A 455 -8.43 -2.15 3.80
CA GLN A 455 -8.65 -1.85 2.39
C GLN A 455 -7.88 -0.60 2.03
N ALA A 456 -7.32 -0.58 0.83
CA ALA A 456 -6.74 0.62 0.25
C ALA A 456 -7.05 0.62 -1.25
N GLN A 457 -7.12 1.81 -1.83
CA GLN A 457 -7.27 2.01 -3.26
C GLN A 457 -6.42 3.18 -3.72
N MET A 458 -6.00 3.14 -4.95
CA MET A 458 -5.24 4.20 -5.61
C MET A 458 -6.14 4.83 -6.69
N ASN A 459 -6.28 6.14 -6.64
CA ASN A 459 -7.03 6.89 -7.64
C ASN A 459 -6.06 7.75 -8.45
N PHE A 460 -6.09 7.65 -9.75
CA PHE A 460 -5.39 8.59 -10.61
C PHE A 460 -6.13 9.93 -10.62
N LEU A 461 -5.42 11.00 -10.24
CA LEU A 461 -5.95 12.37 -10.21
C LEU A 461 -5.84 13.06 -11.56
N SER A 462 -4.80 12.72 -12.33
CA SER A 462 -4.63 13.18 -13.70
C SER A 462 -3.96 12.11 -14.54
N LEU A 463 -4.44 11.92 -15.77
CA LEU A 463 -3.74 11.15 -16.78
C LEU A 463 -2.87 12.13 -17.54
N LEU A 464 -1.58 11.86 -17.59
CA LEU A 464 -0.63 12.57 -18.44
C LEU A 464 -0.79 12.00 -19.87
N LEU A 465 -1.84 12.40 -20.56
CA LEU A 465 -2.02 12.20 -21.99
C LEU A 465 -1.71 13.49 -22.73
#